data_1e56576cc350df85ce44df16f6158587
#
_entry.id   1e56576cc350df85ce44df16f6158587
#
_cell.length_a   1.000
_cell.length_b   1.000
_cell.length_c   1.000
_cell.angle_alpha   90.00
_cell.angle_beta   90.00
_cell.angle_gamma   90.00
#
_symmetry.space_group_name_H-M   'P 1'
#
loop_
_entity.id
_entity.type
_entity.pdbx_description
1 polymer ?
#
loop_
_entity_poly.entity_id
_entity_poly.type
_entity_poly.pdbx_seq_one_letter_code
_entity_poly.pdbx_strand_id
1 'polypeptide(L)'
;MSKRKAFITGINGQDGSYLAELLVEKDYEVYGIVRRNSVAEHQEARINHLVGNGVETSYGDLLDVSSLERMIRTIHPDEIYNIAAQSHVRISMDIPQFTVQTNALGLLNVLEAYKNNCPTARFYQASSSEMFGRTVDDDEFQRETTKMEPTSPYGCTKVFGYNMVKHYRNAYKLFACNGILFNHESPRRGANFVTNKVVKSAVRIKLGLQDTLSLGNLDSYRDWGHSKDYVRAMHMIINHTVPDDFVCATGITHSVGDMCKYVFDQLDLNYKDYVTQDPKFMRAEELKYLRGDATKLRKTFGWEPEYTFETMMKEMTDHWYKVYNE
;
A
#
# COMPACT_ATOMS: atom_id res chain seq x y z
N MET A 1 -12.19 30.43 -3.54
CA MET A 1 -11.75 29.45 -4.57
C MET A 1 -12.50 28.15 -4.28
N SER A 2 -12.89 27.40 -5.29
CA SER A 2 -13.45 26.04 -5.08
C SER A 2 -12.37 25.15 -4.46
N LYS A 3 -12.78 24.24 -3.58
CA LYS A 3 -11.86 23.23 -3.04
C LYS A 3 -11.35 22.33 -4.16
N ARG A 4 -10.12 21.81 -4.00
CA ARG A 4 -9.57 20.81 -4.91
C ARG A 4 -10.29 19.49 -4.70
N LYS A 5 -10.48 18.73 -5.75
CA LYS A 5 -11.17 17.43 -5.72
C LYS A 5 -10.18 16.30 -5.94
N ALA A 6 -10.21 15.32 -5.04
CA ALA A 6 -9.41 14.11 -5.16
C ALA A 6 -10.31 12.88 -5.34
N PHE A 7 -9.98 12.01 -6.28
CA PHE A 7 -10.63 10.74 -6.49
C PHE A 7 -9.69 9.59 -6.14
N ILE A 8 -10.12 8.71 -5.20
CA ILE A 8 -9.30 7.63 -4.65
C ILE A 8 -9.95 6.27 -4.97
N THR A 9 -9.25 5.43 -5.74
CA THR A 9 -9.62 4.01 -5.80
C THR A 9 -9.05 3.30 -4.57
N GLY A 10 -9.83 2.41 -3.93
CA GLY A 10 -9.39 1.72 -2.72
C GLY A 10 -9.37 2.58 -1.46
N ILE A 11 -10.24 3.58 -1.37
CA ILE A 11 -10.35 4.53 -0.26
C ILE A 11 -10.53 3.86 1.10
N ASN A 12 -11.20 2.72 1.18
CA ASN A 12 -11.42 1.94 2.40
C ASN A 12 -10.26 0.98 2.77
N GLY A 13 -9.17 0.99 1.99
CA GLY A 13 -7.94 0.28 2.32
C GLY A 13 -7.14 0.97 3.44
N GLN A 14 -5.99 0.38 3.81
CA GLN A 14 -5.07 0.99 4.77
C GLN A 14 -4.65 2.39 4.29
N ASP A 15 -3.99 2.46 3.14
CA ASP A 15 -3.44 3.71 2.61
C ASP A 15 -4.54 4.67 2.17
N GLY A 16 -5.63 4.15 1.57
CA GLY A 16 -6.76 4.97 1.14
C GLY A 16 -7.40 5.73 2.29
N SER A 17 -7.54 5.10 3.45
CA SER A 17 -8.14 5.74 4.63
C SER A 17 -7.23 6.82 5.24
N TYR A 18 -5.92 6.60 5.32
CA TYR A 18 -4.97 7.64 5.76
C TYR A 18 -4.80 8.76 4.74
N LEU A 19 -4.83 8.42 3.45
CA LEU A 19 -4.79 9.44 2.39
C LEU A 19 -6.04 10.32 2.42
N ALA A 20 -7.22 9.72 2.63
CA ALA A 20 -8.47 10.47 2.77
C ALA A 20 -8.43 11.44 3.96
N GLU A 21 -7.93 10.99 5.13
CA GLU A 21 -7.70 11.85 6.30
C GLU A 21 -6.79 13.03 5.95
N LEU A 22 -5.61 12.75 5.37
CA LEU A 22 -4.64 13.77 4.98
C LEU A 22 -5.23 14.80 4.01
N LEU A 23 -6.02 14.36 3.03
CA LEU A 23 -6.60 15.24 2.03
C LEU A 23 -7.73 16.11 2.60
N VAL A 24 -8.56 15.55 3.50
CA VAL A 24 -9.59 16.32 4.23
C VAL A 24 -8.92 17.39 5.11
N GLU A 25 -7.84 17.07 5.83
CA GLU A 25 -7.04 18.03 6.61
C GLU A 25 -6.45 19.15 5.73
N LYS A 26 -6.17 18.84 4.46
CA LYS A 26 -5.69 19.82 3.45
C LYS A 26 -6.80 20.55 2.69
N ASP A 27 -8.04 20.47 3.17
CA ASP A 27 -9.22 21.14 2.61
C ASP A 27 -9.60 20.68 1.19
N TYR A 28 -9.42 19.38 0.87
CA TYR A 28 -9.94 18.77 -0.35
C TYR A 28 -11.38 18.28 -0.16
N GLU A 29 -12.12 18.24 -1.26
CA GLU A 29 -13.30 17.36 -1.42
C GLU A 29 -12.80 15.99 -1.88
N VAL A 30 -13.04 14.95 -1.09
CA VAL A 30 -12.52 13.61 -1.35
C VAL A 30 -13.63 12.69 -1.80
N TYR A 31 -13.42 12.06 -2.94
CA TYR A 31 -14.33 11.07 -3.54
C TYR A 31 -13.65 9.72 -3.62
N GLY A 32 -14.36 8.65 -3.33
CA GLY A 32 -13.78 7.33 -3.39
C GLY A 32 -14.72 6.24 -3.89
N ILE A 33 -14.15 5.20 -4.50
CA ILE A 33 -14.92 3.99 -4.80
C ILE A 33 -14.70 2.92 -3.76
N VAL A 34 -15.80 2.28 -3.39
CA VAL A 34 -15.83 1.08 -2.57
C VAL A 34 -16.43 -0.06 -3.39
N ARG A 35 -15.78 -1.22 -3.33
CA ARG A 35 -16.28 -2.41 -4.02
C ARG A 35 -17.35 -3.08 -3.16
N ARG A 36 -18.51 -3.35 -3.74
CA ARG A 36 -19.52 -4.16 -3.06
C ARG A 36 -19.02 -5.60 -2.90
N ASN A 37 -19.01 -6.09 -1.68
CA ASN A 37 -18.78 -7.51 -1.37
C ASN A 37 -19.92 -8.07 -0.53
N SER A 38 -19.90 -9.37 -0.24
CA SER A 38 -20.95 -10.07 0.52
C SER A 38 -20.95 -9.74 2.02
N VAL A 39 -19.87 -9.13 2.54
CA VAL A 39 -19.74 -8.72 3.95
C VAL A 39 -19.67 -7.20 3.97
N ALA A 40 -20.85 -6.57 3.95
CA ALA A 40 -20.95 -5.11 3.83
C ALA A 40 -20.69 -4.37 5.15
N GLU A 41 -20.91 -5.03 6.28
CA GLU A 41 -21.02 -4.41 7.62
C GLU A 41 -19.73 -3.72 8.08
N HIS A 42 -18.58 -4.16 7.62
CA HIS A 42 -17.27 -3.59 7.99
C HIS A 42 -16.53 -2.95 6.80
N GLN A 43 -17.22 -2.77 5.68
CA GLN A 43 -16.57 -2.36 4.43
C GLN A 43 -15.98 -0.96 4.50
N GLU A 44 -16.63 -0.05 5.24
CA GLU A 44 -16.20 1.35 5.40
C GLU A 44 -15.62 1.66 6.79
N ALA A 45 -15.40 0.66 7.64
CA ALA A 45 -15.00 0.85 9.03
C ALA A 45 -13.80 1.79 9.23
N ARG A 46 -12.84 1.83 8.27
CA ARG A 46 -11.66 2.70 8.33
C ARG A 46 -11.92 4.15 7.95
N ILE A 47 -13.04 4.44 7.30
CA ILE A 47 -13.38 5.78 6.77
C ILE A 47 -14.74 6.30 7.27
N ASN A 48 -15.47 5.53 8.07
CA ASN A 48 -16.81 5.92 8.55
C ASN A 48 -16.85 7.31 9.21
N HIS A 49 -15.80 7.68 9.93
CA HIS A 49 -15.68 8.98 10.58
C HIS A 49 -15.52 10.16 9.61
N LEU A 50 -15.20 9.88 8.34
CA LEU A 50 -14.99 10.87 7.28
C LEU A 50 -16.18 10.95 6.32
N VAL A 51 -16.95 9.87 6.17
CA VAL A 51 -18.09 9.82 5.26
C VAL A 51 -19.14 10.86 5.67
N GLY A 52 -19.51 11.74 4.75
CA GLY A 52 -20.34 12.91 5.01
C GLY A 52 -19.61 14.10 5.68
N ASN A 53 -18.33 13.92 6.05
CA ASN A 53 -17.49 14.95 6.66
C ASN A 53 -16.25 15.23 5.78
N GLY A 54 -16.47 15.52 4.50
CA GLY A 54 -15.40 15.81 3.51
C GLY A 54 -15.08 14.62 2.61
N VAL A 55 -15.63 13.44 2.84
CA VAL A 55 -15.50 12.24 2.00
C VAL A 55 -16.85 11.78 1.50
N GLU A 56 -16.97 11.56 0.20
CA GLU A 56 -18.10 10.91 -0.46
C GLU A 56 -17.66 9.58 -1.06
N THR A 57 -18.44 8.52 -0.82
CA THR A 57 -18.18 7.19 -1.39
C THR A 57 -19.26 6.77 -2.36
N SER A 58 -18.87 6.00 -3.37
CA SER A 58 -19.79 5.37 -4.33
C SER A 58 -19.37 3.94 -4.62
N TYR A 59 -20.33 3.09 -4.95
CA TYR A 59 -20.00 1.76 -5.43
C TYR A 59 -19.36 1.81 -6.81
N GLY A 60 -18.24 1.09 -6.97
CA GLY A 60 -17.54 0.93 -8.24
C GLY A 60 -16.53 -0.20 -8.16
N ASP A 61 -16.09 -0.68 -9.30
CA ASP A 61 -15.06 -1.71 -9.42
C ASP A 61 -14.08 -1.32 -10.53
N LEU A 62 -12.79 -1.65 -10.37
CA LEU A 62 -11.78 -1.38 -11.40
C LEU A 62 -12.09 -2.10 -12.73
N LEU A 63 -12.89 -3.15 -12.69
CA LEU A 63 -13.31 -3.90 -13.88
C LEU A 63 -14.63 -3.40 -14.48
N ASP A 64 -15.33 -2.48 -13.81
CA ASP A 64 -16.53 -1.83 -14.36
C ASP A 64 -16.19 -0.46 -14.94
N VAL A 65 -15.81 -0.46 -16.22
CA VAL A 65 -15.42 0.74 -16.97
C VAL A 65 -16.50 1.82 -16.90
N SER A 66 -17.77 1.41 -17.01
CA SER A 66 -18.90 2.35 -17.04
C SER A 66 -19.03 3.14 -15.74
N SER A 67 -18.78 2.52 -14.59
CA SER A 67 -18.77 3.21 -13.30
C SER A 67 -17.59 4.17 -13.17
N LEU A 68 -16.39 3.76 -13.60
CA LEU A 68 -15.20 4.60 -13.58
C LEU A 68 -15.35 5.86 -14.44
N GLU A 69 -15.78 5.69 -15.69
CA GLU A 69 -16.01 6.81 -16.62
C GLU A 69 -17.07 7.78 -16.09
N ARG A 70 -18.21 7.23 -15.61
CA ARG A 70 -19.27 8.06 -15.03
C ARG A 70 -18.76 8.87 -13.86
N MET A 71 -18.00 8.26 -12.93
CA MET A 71 -17.53 8.95 -11.74
C MET A 71 -16.49 10.01 -12.07
N ILE A 72 -15.47 9.69 -12.85
CA ILE A 72 -14.43 10.66 -13.22
C ILE A 72 -15.06 11.83 -13.99
N ARG A 73 -15.99 11.57 -14.91
CA ARG A 73 -16.70 12.60 -15.64
C ARG A 73 -17.61 13.48 -14.76
N THR A 74 -18.27 12.89 -13.75
CA THR A 74 -19.18 13.64 -12.86
C THR A 74 -18.42 14.46 -11.82
N ILE A 75 -17.35 13.90 -11.24
CA ILE A 75 -16.55 14.53 -10.19
C ILE A 75 -15.67 15.63 -10.77
N HIS A 76 -15.10 15.43 -11.96
CA HIS A 76 -14.03 16.27 -12.52
C HIS A 76 -12.90 16.48 -11.51
N PRO A 77 -12.19 15.40 -11.07
CA PRO A 77 -11.17 15.51 -10.06
C PRO A 77 -9.95 16.28 -10.55
N ASP A 78 -9.30 17.02 -9.64
CA ASP A 78 -7.98 17.62 -9.87
C ASP A 78 -6.87 16.58 -9.73
N GLU A 79 -7.11 15.56 -8.89
CA GLU A 79 -6.16 14.49 -8.57
C GLU A 79 -6.86 13.12 -8.55
N ILE A 80 -6.21 12.12 -9.15
CA ILE A 80 -6.65 10.72 -9.15
C ILE A 80 -5.57 9.88 -8.50
N TYR A 81 -5.90 9.21 -7.39
CA TYR A 81 -5.02 8.27 -6.70
C TYR A 81 -5.50 6.84 -6.94
N ASN A 82 -4.77 6.11 -7.77
CA ASN A 82 -5.06 4.70 -8.04
C ASN A 82 -4.24 3.81 -7.10
N ILE A 83 -4.86 3.43 -5.98
CA ILE A 83 -4.23 2.60 -4.94
C ILE A 83 -4.96 1.28 -4.70
N ALA A 84 -6.14 1.09 -5.31
CA ALA A 84 -6.85 -0.19 -5.26
C ALA A 84 -6.06 -1.30 -5.97
N ALA A 85 -5.95 -2.45 -5.33
CA ALA A 85 -5.31 -3.64 -5.89
C ALA A 85 -5.72 -4.91 -5.11
N GLN A 86 -5.57 -6.07 -5.74
CA GLN A 86 -5.29 -7.30 -5.01
C GLN A 86 -3.81 -7.22 -4.60
N SER A 87 -3.51 -6.90 -3.34
CA SER A 87 -2.16 -6.51 -2.89
C SER A 87 -1.39 -7.59 -2.14
N HIS A 88 -2.01 -8.76 -1.89
CA HIS A 88 -1.37 -9.82 -1.14
C HIS A 88 -0.57 -10.75 -2.07
N VAL A 89 0.77 -10.73 -1.95
CA VAL A 89 1.69 -11.48 -2.84
C VAL A 89 1.39 -12.98 -2.83
N ARG A 90 1.26 -13.60 -1.64
CA ARG A 90 1.00 -15.06 -1.55
C ARG A 90 -0.34 -15.43 -2.20
N ILE A 91 -1.40 -14.63 -1.96
CA ILE A 91 -2.72 -14.87 -2.56
C ILE A 91 -2.67 -14.73 -4.08
N SER A 92 -1.79 -13.88 -4.64
CA SER A 92 -1.65 -13.75 -6.09
C SER A 92 -1.20 -15.05 -6.77
N MET A 93 -0.50 -15.93 -6.03
CA MET A 93 -0.12 -17.27 -6.53
C MET A 93 -1.33 -18.20 -6.61
N ASP A 94 -2.29 -18.07 -5.68
CA ASP A 94 -3.49 -18.91 -5.64
C ASP A 94 -4.56 -18.47 -6.65
N ILE A 95 -4.65 -17.14 -6.89
CA ILE A 95 -5.64 -16.54 -7.81
C ILE A 95 -4.98 -15.59 -8.82
N PRO A 96 -4.06 -16.08 -9.68
CA PRO A 96 -3.28 -15.23 -10.57
C PRO A 96 -4.16 -14.50 -11.59
N GLN A 97 -5.17 -15.15 -12.14
CA GLN A 97 -6.07 -14.54 -13.12
C GLN A 97 -6.82 -13.35 -12.54
N PHE A 98 -7.40 -13.49 -11.35
CA PHE A 98 -8.07 -12.39 -10.66
C PHE A 98 -7.10 -11.23 -10.36
N THR A 99 -5.87 -11.57 -9.95
CA THR A 99 -4.81 -10.58 -9.70
C THR A 99 -4.48 -9.79 -10.97
N VAL A 100 -4.31 -10.46 -12.12
CA VAL A 100 -4.03 -9.81 -13.40
C VAL A 100 -5.22 -8.94 -13.84
N GLN A 101 -6.43 -9.45 -13.76
CA GLN A 101 -7.62 -8.69 -14.12
C GLN A 101 -7.73 -7.41 -13.27
N THR A 102 -7.67 -7.54 -11.94
CA THR A 102 -7.84 -6.40 -11.03
C THR A 102 -6.71 -5.39 -11.15
N ASN A 103 -5.45 -5.84 -11.17
CA ASN A 103 -4.32 -4.94 -11.06
C ASN A 103 -3.83 -4.41 -12.40
N ALA A 104 -3.85 -5.22 -13.46
CA ALA A 104 -3.37 -4.81 -14.78
C ALA A 104 -4.52 -4.23 -15.62
N LEU A 105 -5.57 -5.01 -15.89
CA LEU A 105 -6.71 -4.53 -16.66
C LEU A 105 -7.45 -3.42 -15.91
N GLY A 106 -7.65 -3.57 -14.61
CA GLY A 106 -8.29 -2.55 -13.79
C GLY A 106 -7.56 -1.19 -13.84
N LEU A 107 -6.22 -1.19 -13.75
CA LEU A 107 -5.45 0.04 -13.96
C LEU A 107 -5.64 0.62 -15.36
N LEU A 108 -5.61 -0.21 -16.41
CA LEU A 108 -5.81 0.26 -17.78
C LEU A 108 -7.19 0.93 -17.93
N ASN A 109 -8.23 0.37 -17.31
CA ASN A 109 -9.56 0.96 -17.30
C ASN A 109 -9.57 2.36 -16.65
N VAL A 110 -8.87 2.52 -15.51
CA VAL A 110 -8.77 3.83 -14.85
C VAL A 110 -7.98 4.83 -15.70
N LEU A 111 -6.88 4.40 -16.36
CA LEU A 111 -6.09 5.26 -17.24
C LEU A 111 -6.88 5.71 -18.47
N GLU A 112 -7.67 4.84 -19.09
CA GLU A 112 -8.55 5.20 -20.21
C GLU A 112 -9.67 6.15 -19.76
N ALA A 113 -10.32 5.87 -18.63
CA ALA A 113 -11.34 6.75 -18.08
C ALA A 113 -10.75 8.14 -17.73
N TYR A 114 -9.55 8.20 -17.16
CA TYR A 114 -8.81 9.42 -16.89
C TYR A 114 -8.52 10.20 -18.19
N LYS A 115 -7.86 9.56 -19.15
CA LYS A 115 -7.49 10.17 -20.45
C LYS A 115 -8.70 10.75 -21.18
N ASN A 116 -9.81 10.01 -21.19
CA ASN A 116 -10.98 10.37 -21.98
C ASN A 116 -11.89 11.42 -21.30
N ASN A 117 -11.94 11.46 -19.97
CA ASN A 117 -12.92 12.28 -19.24
C ASN A 117 -12.31 13.45 -18.45
N CYS A 118 -11.03 13.37 -18.03
CA CYS A 118 -10.41 14.41 -17.24
C CYS A 118 -8.88 14.49 -17.44
N PRO A 119 -8.39 14.71 -18.69
CA PRO A 119 -6.96 14.65 -19.02
C PRO A 119 -6.12 15.77 -18.37
N THR A 120 -6.75 16.78 -17.79
CA THR A 120 -6.10 17.87 -17.04
C THR A 120 -5.84 17.50 -15.59
N ALA A 121 -6.46 16.46 -15.06
CA ALA A 121 -6.18 15.96 -13.72
C ALA A 121 -4.75 15.45 -13.60
N ARG A 122 -4.28 15.30 -12.36
CA ARG A 122 -3.02 14.63 -12.05
C ARG A 122 -3.31 13.20 -11.62
N PHE A 123 -2.50 12.26 -12.04
CA PHE A 123 -2.68 10.84 -11.77
C PHE A 123 -1.50 10.25 -11.01
N TYR A 124 -1.78 9.57 -9.90
CA TYR A 124 -0.81 8.84 -9.10
C TYR A 124 -1.13 7.34 -9.14
N GLN A 125 -0.11 6.51 -9.38
CA GLN A 125 -0.17 5.05 -9.31
C GLN A 125 0.64 4.53 -8.13
N ALA A 126 0.01 3.74 -7.27
CA ALA A 126 0.71 2.94 -6.28
C ALA A 126 1.40 1.75 -6.96
N SER A 127 2.69 1.91 -7.23
CA SER A 127 3.61 0.85 -7.64
C SER A 127 4.21 0.14 -6.42
N SER A 128 5.11 -0.82 -6.59
CA SER A 128 5.55 -1.69 -5.49
C SER A 128 7.01 -2.10 -5.62
N SER A 129 7.72 -2.25 -4.50
CA SER A 129 9.05 -2.86 -4.44
C SER A 129 9.08 -4.32 -4.93
N GLU A 130 7.96 -5.03 -4.93
CA GLU A 130 7.86 -6.40 -5.49
C GLU A 130 8.12 -6.43 -7.01
N MET A 131 8.16 -5.27 -7.68
CA MET A 131 8.57 -5.17 -9.09
C MET A 131 10.05 -5.52 -9.30
N PHE A 132 10.89 -5.24 -8.32
CA PHE A 132 12.33 -5.52 -8.41
C PHE A 132 12.64 -7.02 -8.32
N GLY A 133 11.78 -7.79 -7.64
CA GLY A 133 12.04 -9.21 -7.42
C GLY A 133 13.35 -9.42 -6.67
N ARG A 134 14.27 -10.20 -7.26
CA ARG A 134 15.57 -10.49 -6.65
C ARG A 134 16.65 -9.46 -6.99
N THR A 135 16.36 -8.52 -7.88
CA THR A 135 17.37 -7.59 -8.38
C THR A 135 17.65 -6.50 -7.35
N VAL A 136 18.91 -6.27 -7.10
CA VAL A 136 19.46 -5.16 -6.31
C VAL A 136 20.63 -4.55 -7.09
N ASP A 137 20.96 -3.30 -6.80
CA ASP A 137 22.17 -2.67 -7.32
C ASP A 137 23.41 -3.19 -6.56
N ASP A 138 24.62 -2.85 -6.99
CA ASP A 138 25.88 -3.34 -6.41
C ASP A 138 26.03 -3.03 -4.90
N ASP A 139 25.36 -1.99 -4.42
CA ASP A 139 25.33 -1.58 -3.01
C ASP A 139 24.12 -2.13 -2.21
N GLU A 140 23.44 -3.14 -2.77
CA GLU A 140 22.30 -3.84 -2.19
C GLU A 140 21.03 -2.99 -2.02
N PHE A 141 20.96 -1.80 -2.64
CA PHE A 141 19.75 -0.99 -2.68
C PHE A 141 18.95 -1.19 -3.98
N GLN A 142 17.69 -0.77 -3.91
CA GLN A 142 16.76 -0.72 -5.03
C GLN A 142 16.29 0.71 -5.25
N ARG A 143 16.42 1.19 -6.50
CA ARG A 143 16.15 2.56 -6.94
C ARG A 143 15.20 2.59 -8.14
N GLU A 144 14.84 3.76 -8.60
CA GLU A 144 14.04 3.95 -9.80
C GLU A 144 14.71 3.40 -11.07
N THR A 145 16.02 3.23 -11.04
CA THR A 145 16.85 2.72 -12.15
C THR A 145 17.17 1.23 -12.05
N THR A 146 16.93 0.60 -10.90
CA THR A 146 17.17 -0.83 -10.69
C THR A 146 16.28 -1.66 -11.61
N LYS A 147 16.83 -2.71 -12.20
CA LYS A 147 16.12 -3.62 -13.09
C LYS A 147 14.92 -4.27 -12.38
N MET A 148 13.82 -4.38 -13.08
CA MET A 148 12.59 -5.01 -12.56
C MET A 148 12.50 -6.46 -13.05
N GLU A 149 12.62 -7.42 -12.12
CA GLU A 149 12.51 -8.87 -12.37
C GLU A 149 11.56 -9.53 -11.35
N PRO A 150 10.24 -9.25 -11.46
CA PRO A 150 9.27 -9.70 -10.48
C PRO A 150 9.17 -11.23 -10.41
N THR A 151 8.95 -11.76 -9.21
CA THR A 151 8.87 -13.19 -8.90
C THR A 151 7.45 -13.65 -8.53
N SER A 152 6.46 -12.81 -8.75
CA SER A 152 5.05 -13.11 -8.41
C SER A 152 4.09 -12.52 -9.44
N PRO A 153 2.88 -13.13 -9.61
CA PRO A 153 1.83 -12.52 -10.44
C PRO A 153 1.51 -11.09 -10.01
N TYR A 154 1.49 -10.79 -8.70
CA TYR A 154 1.34 -9.43 -8.18
C TYR A 154 2.46 -8.50 -8.68
N GLY A 155 3.73 -8.89 -8.51
CA GLY A 155 4.87 -8.11 -8.98
C GLY A 155 4.81 -7.85 -10.50
N CYS A 156 4.48 -8.88 -11.30
CA CYS A 156 4.30 -8.75 -12.76
C CYS A 156 3.23 -7.71 -13.12
N THR A 157 2.08 -7.71 -12.40
CA THR A 157 1.03 -6.71 -12.65
C THR A 157 1.47 -5.30 -12.28
N LYS A 158 2.30 -5.15 -11.26
CA LYS A 158 2.86 -3.85 -10.87
C LYS A 158 3.89 -3.32 -11.88
N VAL A 159 4.72 -4.20 -12.47
CA VAL A 159 5.62 -3.83 -13.58
C VAL A 159 4.82 -3.40 -14.81
N PHE A 160 3.74 -4.13 -15.15
CA PHE A 160 2.84 -3.71 -16.22
C PHE A 160 2.30 -2.30 -15.93
N GLY A 161 1.76 -2.07 -14.74
CA GLY A 161 1.17 -0.79 -14.35
C GLY A 161 2.17 0.36 -14.39
N TYR A 162 3.37 0.16 -13.85
CA TYR A 162 4.47 1.13 -13.89
C TYR A 162 4.79 1.59 -15.31
N ASN A 163 4.92 0.64 -16.24
CA ASN A 163 5.22 0.95 -17.64
C ASN A 163 4.03 1.61 -18.36
N MET A 164 2.79 1.20 -18.06
CA MET A 164 1.61 1.85 -18.63
C MET A 164 1.51 3.31 -18.21
N VAL A 165 1.74 3.64 -16.95
CA VAL A 165 1.77 5.03 -16.46
C VAL A 165 2.83 5.85 -17.19
N LYS A 166 4.04 5.31 -17.37
CA LYS A 166 5.11 5.95 -18.17
C LYS A 166 4.69 6.15 -19.62
N HIS A 167 4.02 5.16 -20.21
CA HIS A 167 3.52 5.27 -21.58
C HIS A 167 2.50 6.40 -21.71
N TYR A 168 1.50 6.46 -20.80
CA TYR A 168 0.47 7.51 -20.84
C TYR A 168 1.08 8.91 -20.63
N ARG A 169 2.02 9.05 -19.71
CA ARG A 169 2.79 10.28 -19.51
C ARG A 169 3.52 10.71 -20.80
N ASN A 170 4.22 9.81 -21.45
CA ASN A 170 5.07 10.14 -22.59
C ASN A 170 4.30 10.29 -23.89
N ALA A 171 3.38 9.38 -24.19
CA ALA A 171 2.63 9.35 -25.46
C ALA A 171 1.50 10.39 -25.50
N TYR A 172 0.74 10.50 -24.40
CA TYR A 172 -0.45 11.38 -24.34
C TYR A 172 -0.18 12.69 -23.60
N LYS A 173 1.06 12.91 -23.09
CA LYS A 173 1.46 14.13 -22.34
C LYS A 173 0.60 14.36 -21.08
N LEU A 174 0.09 13.30 -20.49
CA LEU A 174 -0.69 13.34 -19.27
C LEU A 174 0.21 13.51 -18.04
N PHE A 175 -0.29 14.19 -17.01
CA PHE A 175 0.40 14.23 -15.73
C PHE A 175 0.18 12.91 -14.99
N ALA A 176 1.05 11.95 -15.16
CA ALA A 176 0.95 10.63 -14.54
C ALA A 176 2.27 10.22 -13.90
N CYS A 177 2.25 9.84 -12.62
CA CYS A 177 3.43 9.51 -11.81
C CYS A 177 3.26 8.17 -11.08
N ASN A 178 4.39 7.54 -10.72
CA ASN A 178 4.43 6.34 -9.92
C ASN A 178 5.12 6.60 -8.56
N GLY A 179 4.55 6.07 -7.49
CA GLY A 179 5.28 5.86 -6.24
C GLY A 179 5.66 4.39 -6.11
N ILE A 180 6.94 4.06 -6.10
CA ILE A 180 7.45 2.71 -5.90
C ILE A 180 7.54 2.48 -4.39
N LEU A 181 6.48 1.93 -3.83
CA LEU A 181 6.30 1.81 -2.39
C LEU A 181 6.95 0.54 -1.86
N PHE A 182 7.80 0.69 -0.87
CA PHE A 182 8.28 -0.42 -0.05
C PHE A 182 7.21 -0.81 0.99
N ASN A 183 7.45 -1.86 1.77
CA ASN A 183 6.45 -2.32 2.71
C ASN A 183 6.10 -1.22 3.71
N HIS A 184 4.82 -1.02 3.96
CA HIS A 184 4.36 -0.01 4.91
C HIS A 184 3.12 -0.51 5.65
N GLU A 185 3.12 -0.23 6.92
CA GLU A 185 2.29 -0.89 7.90
C GLU A 185 1.57 0.13 8.80
N SER A 186 0.58 -0.34 9.52
CA SER A 186 -0.14 0.44 10.53
C SER A 186 -1.14 -0.45 11.27
N PRO A 187 -1.82 0.04 12.31
CA PRO A 187 -2.97 -0.65 12.91
C PRO A 187 -4.07 -1.04 11.90
N ARG A 188 -4.15 -0.33 10.76
CA ARG A 188 -5.13 -0.60 9.68
C ARG A 188 -4.67 -1.65 8.67
N ARG A 189 -3.51 -2.26 8.86
CA ARG A 189 -3.00 -3.30 7.95
C ARG A 189 -3.96 -4.49 7.89
N GLY A 190 -4.10 -5.10 6.71
CA GLY A 190 -4.92 -6.30 6.55
C GLY A 190 -4.42 -7.47 7.41
N ALA A 191 -5.33 -8.25 7.97
CA ALA A 191 -5.02 -9.33 8.92
C ALA A 191 -4.10 -10.43 8.37
N ASN A 192 -4.08 -10.61 7.05
CA ASN A 192 -3.28 -11.65 6.38
C ASN A 192 -1.81 -11.25 6.17
N PHE A 193 -1.44 -10.00 6.40
CA PHE A 193 -0.05 -9.54 6.27
C PHE A 193 0.76 -9.90 7.51
N VAL A 194 2.03 -10.26 7.29
CA VAL A 194 2.90 -10.82 8.34
C VAL A 194 3.01 -9.90 9.55
N THR A 195 3.15 -8.62 9.38
CA THR A 195 3.26 -7.63 10.44
C THR A 195 2.04 -7.63 11.36
N ASN A 196 0.85 -7.50 10.78
CA ASN A 196 -0.39 -7.53 11.55
C ASN A 196 -0.65 -8.92 12.18
N LYS A 197 -0.29 -9.99 11.46
CA LYS A 197 -0.37 -11.35 11.99
C LYS A 197 0.52 -11.54 13.22
N VAL A 198 1.78 -11.07 13.19
CA VAL A 198 2.71 -11.16 14.32
C VAL A 198 2.18 -10.37 15.52
N VAL A 199 1.84 -9.10 15.31
CA VAL A 199 1.36 -8.23 16.39
C VAL A 199 0.09 -8.76 17.04
N LYS A 200 -0.93 -9.10 16.25
CA LYS A 200 -2.19 -9.68 16.77
C LYS A 200 -1.96 -10.98 17.53
N SER A 201 -1.13 -11.87 17.00
CA SER A 201 -0.87 -13.14 17.66
C SER A 201 -0.09 -12.96 18.96
N ALA A 202 0.90 -12.08 18.99
CA ALA A 202 1.66 -11.80 20.21
C ALA A 202 0.75 -11.25 21.32
N VAL A 203 -0.13 -10.30 21.00
CA VAL A 203 -1.11 -9.76 21.96
C VAL A 203 -2.07 -10.85 22.44
N ARG A 204 -2.61 -11.67 21.52
CA ARG A 204 -3.50 -12.78 21.90
C ARG A 204 -2.82 -13.83 22.78
N ILE A 205 -1.53 -14.10 22.51
CA ILE A 205 -0.72 -15.02 23.36
C ILE A 205 -0.55 -14.41 24.75
N LYS A 206 -0.20 -13.13 24.85
CA LYS A 206 -0.09 -12.42 26.15
C LYS A 206 -1.36 -12.49 26.97
N LEU A 207 -2.53 -12.42 26.31
CA LEU A 207 -3.85 -12.48 26.95
C LEU A 207 -4.39 -13.91 27.15
N GLY A 208 -3.62 -14.94 26.81
CA GLY A 208 -4.06 -16.36 26.92
C GLY A 208 -5.15 -16.78 25.93
N LEU A 209 -5.31 -16.04 24.85
CA LEU A 209 -6.31 -16.27 23.78
C LEU A 209 -5.76 -17.09 22.61
N GLN A 210 -4.46 -17.39 22.61
CA GLN A 210 -3.76 -18.12 21.56
C GLN A 210 -2.49 -18.76 22.14
N ASP A 211 -2.16 -19.98 21.74
CA ASP A 211 -1.00 -20.71 22.29
C ASP A 211 0.28 -20.49 21.46
N THR A 212 0.17 -20.46 20.13
CA THR A 212 1.34 -20.42 19.23
C THR A 212 1.08 -19.58 18.01
N LEU A 213 2.18 -19.15 17.33
CA LEU A 213 2.16 -18.45 16.05
C LEU A 213 2.99 -19.20 15.02
N SER A 214 2.38 -19.68 13.94
CA SER A 214 3.09 -20.29 12.81
C SER A 214 3.35 -19.30 11.69
N LEU A 215 4.62 -19.16 11.27
CA LEU A 215 5.10 -18.27 10.22
C LEU A 215 5.87 -19.06 9.14
N GLY A 216 6.21 -18.40 8.04
CA GLY A 216 7.13 -18.89 7.04
C GLY A 216 8.60 -18.58 7.40
N ASN A 217 9.34 -18.06 6.44
CA ASN A 217 10.75 -17.71 6.60
C ASN A 217 10.95 -16.51 7.54
N LEU A 218 11.66 -16.72 8.64
CA LEU A 218 12.01 -15.67 9.61
C LEU A 218 13.20 -14.80 9.15
N ASP A 219 14.00 -15.28 8.19
CA ASP A 219 15.20 -14.60 7.69
C ASP A 219 14.92 -13.73 6.43
N SER A 220 13.65 -13.47 6.13
CA SER A 220 13.27 -12.55 5.07
C SER A 220 13.35 -11.12 5.56
N TYR A 221 14.18 -10.30 4.92
CA TYR A 221 14.41 -8.90 5.25
C TYR A 221 13.52 -7.98 4.42
N ARG A 222 12.87 -7.02 5.06
CA ARG A 222 12.03 -6.00 4.41
C ARG A 222 12.31 -4.63 4.99
N ASP A 223 12.20 -3.63 4.14
CA ASP A 223 12.15 -2.22 4.51
C ASP A 223 10.69 -1.91 4.86
N TRP A 224 10.41 -1.70 6.15
CA TRP A 224 9.08 -1.40 6.67
C TRP A 224 8.99 0.04 7.14
N GLY A 225 8.09 0.82 6.54
CA GLY A 225 7.73 2.15 6.99
C GLY A 225 6.29 2.23 7.46
N HIS A 226 5.85 3.42 7.88
CA HIS A 226 4.48 3.66 8.33
C HIS A 226 3.61 4.24 7.21
N SER A 227 2.37 3.75 7.07
CA SER A 227 1.43 4.22 6.03
C SER A 227 1.20 5.73 6.02
N LYS A 228 1.19 6.39 7.19
CA LYS A 228 1.05 7.85 7.26
C LYS A 228 2.20 8.58 6.55
N ASP A 229 3.42 8.10 6.66
CA ASP A 229 4.57 8.65 5.95
C ASP A 229 4.44 8.45 4.44
N TYR A 230 3.94 7.28 4.03
CA TYR A 230 3.80 6.93 2.62
C TYR A 230 2.68 7.74 1.94
N VAL A 231 1.55 7.99 2.60
CA VAL A 231 0.51 8.84 2.01
C VAL A 231 0.94 10.31 1.91
N ARG A 232 1.81 10.80 2.81
CA ARG A 232 2.46 12.11 2.64
C ARG A 232 3.32 12.14 1.37
N ALA A 233 4.11 11.09 1.13
CA ALA A 233 4.89 10.95 -0.10
C ALA A 233 3.98 10.91 -1.35
N MET A 234 2.88 10.15 -1.34
CA MET A 234 1.91 10.10 -2.44
C MET A 234 1.40 11.50 -2.81
N HIS A 235 1.01 12.29 -1.79
CA HIS A 235 0.54 13.66 -1.99
C HIS A 235 1.66 14.60 -2.51
N MET A 236 2.89 14.46 -2.04
CA MET A 236 4.03 15.24 -2.55
C MET A 236 4.34 14.90 -4.01
N ILE A 237 4.36 13.62 -4.36
CA ILE A 237 4.67 13.13 -5.72
C ILE A 237 3.66 13.65 -6.75
N ILE A 238 2.36 13.52 -6.48
CA ILE A 238 1.32 13.97 -7.42
C ILE A 238 1.30 15.50 -7.55
N ASN A 239 1.73 16.23 -6.52
CA ASN A 239 1.78 17.70 -6.51
C ASN A 239 3.12 18.28 -7.00
N HIS A 240 4.02 17.45 -7.52
CA HIS A 240 5.25 17.93 -8.14
C HIS A 240 4.97 18.78 -9.40
N THR A 241 5.94 19.58 -9.81
CA THR A 241 5.82 20.44 -11.01
C THR A 241 5.83 19.64 -12.31
N VAL A 242 6.53 18.52 -12.33
CA VAL A 242 6.63 17.61 -13.47
C VAL A 242 6.34 16.16 -13.03
N PRO A 243 5.62 15.35 -13.84
CA PRO A 243 5.34 13.98 -13.49
C PRO A 243 6.60 13.13 -13.58
N ASP A 244 6.90 12.37 -12.52
CA ASP A 244 8.05 11.46 -12.46
C ASP A 244 7.75 10.27 -11.53
N ASP A 245 8.72 9.36 -11.39
CA ASP A 245 8.61 8.15 -10.60
C ASP A 245 9.57 8.22 -9.40
N PHE A 246 9.11 7.80 -8.21
CA PHE A 246 9.87 7.93 -6.97
C PHE A 246 9.80 6.67 -6.13
N VAL A 247 10.94 6.21 -5.62
CA VAL A 247 11.00 5.20 -4.55
C VAL A 247 10.62 5.85 -3.23
N CYS A 248 9.70 5.20 -2.50
CA CYS A 248 9.33 5.56 -1.14
C CYS A 248 9.71 4.39 -0.21
N ALA A 249 10.70 4.62 0.64
CA ALA A 249 11.32 3.63 1.51
C ALA A 249 11.99 4.30 2.71
N THR A 250 12.19 3.54 3.79
CA THR A 250 12.96 4.03 4.94
C THR A 250 14.46 3.92 4.73
N GLY A 251 14.91 2.95 3.93
CA GLY A 251 16.31 2.58 3.72
C GLY A 251 16.86 1.61 4.76
N ILE A 252 16.04 1.24 5.76
CA ILE A 252 16.42 0.34 6.86
C ILE A 252 15.60 -0.94 6.76
N THR A 253 16.28 -2.08 6.87
CA THR A 253 15.63 -3.40 6.82
C THR A 253 15.68 -4.11 8.14
N HIS A 254 14.61 -4.84 8.42
CA HIS A 254 14.50 -5.77 9.53
C HIS A 254 14.06 -7.14 9.01
N SER A 255 14.48 -8.21 9.65
CA SER A 255 13.98 -9.54 9.37
C SER A 255 12.61 -9.76 10.03
N VAL A 256 11.88 -10.78 9.55
CA VAL A 256 10.65 -11.22 10.25
C VAL A 256 10.98 -11.70 11.68
N GLY A 257 12.16 -12.30 11.88
CA GLY A 257 12.66 -12.70 13.20
C GLY A 257 12.89 -11.49 14.12
N ASP A 258 13.50 -10.40 13.62
CA ASP A 258 13.68 -9.15 14.37
C ASP A 258 12.33 -8.57 14.80
N MET A 259 11.35 -8.58 13.89
CA MET A 259 9.99 -8.14 14.20
C MET A 259 9.35 -9.00 15.31
N CYS A 260 9.45 -10.33 15.20
CA CYS A 260 8.94 -11.21 16.26
C CYS A 260 9.59 -10.90 17.59
N LYS A 261 10.93 -10.80 17.61
CA LYS A 261 11.67 -10.46 18.83
C LYS A 261 11.17 -9.15 19.41
N TYR A 262 11.13 -8.08 18.61
CA TYR A 262 10.76 -6.75 19.10
C TYR A 262 9.32 -6.72 19.64
N VAL A 263 8.34 -7.29 18.93
CA VAL A 263 6.93 -7.27 19.34
C VAL A 263 6.69 -8.11 20.60
N PHE A 264 7.31 -9.30 20.70
CA PHE A 264 7.17 -10.15 21.86
C PHE A 264 7.87 -9.59 23.11
N ASP A 265 9.05 -8.99 22.93
CA ASP A 265 9.79 -8.32 24.04
C ASP A 265 8.94 -7.18 24.66
N GLN A 266 8.16 -6.40 23.84
CA GLN A 266 7.26 -5.36 24.37
C GLN A 266 6.16 -5.91 25.30
N LEU A 267 5.86 -7.20 25.17
CA LEU A 267 4.83 -7.89 25.94
C LEU A 267 5.41 -8.79 27.04
N ASP A 268 6.71 -8.67 27.34
CA ASP A 268 7.45 -9.52 28.29
C ASP A 268 7.34 -11.02 27.93
N LEU A 269 7.41 -11.35 26.63
CA LEU A 269 7.37 -12.72 26.10
C LEU A 269 8.63 -13.02 25.31
N ASN A 270 9.14 -14.26 25.37
CA ASN A 270 10.18 -14.71 24.48
C ASN A 270 9.56 -15.37 23.23
N TYR A 271 9.70 -14.74 22.04
CA TYR A 271 9.06 -15.23 20.81
C TYR A 271 9.43 -16.69 20.46
N LYS A 272 10.62 -17.17 20.87
CA LYS A 272 11.09 -18.53 20.58
C LYS A 272 10.23 -19.61 21.23
N ASP A 273 9.52 -19.26 22.28
CA ASP A 273 8.65 -20.21 23.01
C ASP A 273 7.30 -20.39 22.30
N TYR A 274 6.93 -19.45 21.42
CA TYR A 274 5.59 -19.40 20.80
C TYR A 274 5.61 -19.42 19.28
N VAL A 275 6.70 -19.00 18.62
CA VAL A 275 6.78 -18.90 17.16
C VAL A 275 7.38 -20.15 16.56
N THR A 276 6.65 -20.76 15.63
CA THR A 276 7.09 -21.93 14.86
C THR A 276 7.14 -21.60 13.37
N GLN A 277 8.03 -22.25 12.62
CA GLN A 277 8.06 -22.18 11.16
C GLN A 277 7.25 -23.34 10.55
N ASP A 278 6.41 -23.02 9.56
CA ASP A 278 5.59 -24.00 8.86
C ASP A 278 5.80 -23.84 7.34
N PRO A 279 6.25 -24.89 6.64
CA PRO A 279 6.51 -24.85 5.20
C PRO A 279 5.34 -24.34 4.35
N LYS A 280 4.10 -24.52 4.78
CA LYS A 280 2.91 -24.03 4.05
C LYS A 280 2.85 -22.51 3.90
N PHE A 281 3.56 -21.77 4.77
CA PHE A 281 3.65 -20.32 4.72
C PHE A 281 4.88 -19.81 3.96
N MET A 282 5.76 -20.70 3.51
CA MET A 282 6.88 -20.32 2.67
C MET A 282 6.41 -20.01 1.26
N ARG A 283 7.06 -19.06 0.60
CA ARG A 283 6.80 -18.75 -0.80
C ARG A 283 7.58 -19.72 -1.68
N ALA A 284 7.02 -20.07 -2.84
CA ALA A 284 7.70 -20.90 -3.83
C ALA A 284 9.00 -20.25 -4.32
N GLU A 285 9.00 -18.91 -4.39
CA GLU A 285 10.15 -18.08 -4.72
C GLU A 285 10.28 -16.96 -3.68
N GLU A 286 11.18 -17.16 -2.72
CA GLU A 286 11.37 -16.24 -1.60
C GLU A 286 12.33 -15.11 -1.98
N LEU A 287 11.94 -13.88 -1.65
CA LEU A 287 12.81 -12.71 -1.73
C LEU A 287 13.52 -12.53 -0.39
N LYS A 288 14.85 -12.70 -0.42
CA LYS A 288 15.65 -12.56 0.79
C LYS A 288 15.67 -11.10 1.27
N TYR A 289 15.74 -10.16 0.33
CA TYR A 289 16.05 -8.77 0.64
C TYR A 289 15.23 -7.80 -0.22
N LEU A 290 14.61 -6.81 0.40
CA LEU A 290 14.02 -5.64 -0.25
C LEU A 290 14.41 -4.41 0.57
N ARG A 291 15.26 -3.53 -0.01
CA ARG A 291 15.76 -2.31 0.61
C ARG A 291 15.74 -1.15 -0.37
N GLY A 292 14.94 -0.13 -0.08
CA GLY A 292 14.78 1.01 -0.97
C GLY A 292 15.76 2.14 -0.68
N ASP A 293 16.17 2.83 -1.76
CA ASP A 293 16.86 4.11 -1.65
C ASP A 293 15.91 5.25 -2.08
N ALA A 294 15.39 5.97 -1.09
CA ALA A 294 14.50 7.11 -1.30
C ALA A 294 15.26 8.46 -1.49
N THR A 295 16.53 8.43 -1.84
CA THR A 295 17.35 9.65 -1.99
C THR A 295 16.74 10.64 -2.98
N LYS A 296 16.15 10.16 -4.08
CA LYS A 296 15.47 11.02 -5.05
C LYS A 296 14.27 11.73 -4.41
N LEU A 297 13.42 11.01 -3.70
CA LEU A 297 12.26 11.55 -3.01
C LEU A 297 12.68 12.59 -1.96
N ARG A 298 13.69 12.26 -1.14
CA ARG A 298 14.25 13.15 -0.11
C ARG A 298 14.82 14.44 -0.70
N LYS A 299 15.64 14.35 -1.72
CA LYS A 299 16.26 15.52 -2.38
C LYS A 299 15.23 16.40 -3.06
N THR A 300 14.17 15.82 -3.65
CA THR A 300 13.18 16.58 -4.41
C THR A 300 12.18 17.29 -3.49
N PHE A 301 11.76 16.65 -2.41
CA PHE A 301 10.64 17.13 -1.58
C PHE A 301 11.00 17.42 -0.13
N GLY A 302 12.21 17.07 0.32
CA GLY A 302 12.55 17.07 1.76
C GLY A 302 11.76 16.05 2.56
N TRP A 303 11.23 15.00 1.91
CA TRP A 303 10.47 13.96 2.58
C TRP A 303 11.38 13.14 3.49
N GLU A 304 10.95 12.94 4.74
CA GLU A 304 11.58 12.01 5.67
C GLU A 304 10.48 11.22 6.39
N PRO A 305 10.72 9.95 6.74
CA PRO A 305 9.81 9.20 7.58
C PRO A 305 9.79 9.80 9.00
N GLU A 306 8.60 9.98 9.55
CA GLU A 306 8.38 10.43 10.94
C GLU A 306 8.34 9.26 11.93
N TYR A 307 8.01 8.07 11.41
CA TYR A 307 7.94 6.84 12.18
C TYR A 307 9.20 5.99 11.98
N THR A 308 9.73 5.46 13.06
CA THR A 308 10.71 4.38 13.01
C THR A 308 10.02 3.02 13.03
N PHE A 309 10.76 1.95 12.74
CA PHE A 309 10.25 0.58 12.89
C PHE A 309 9.68 0.35 14.30
N GLU A 310 10.40 0.79 15.33
CA GLU A 310 10.02 0.61 16.73
C GLU A 310 8.73 1.36 17.09
N THR A 311 8.63 2.62 16.71
CA THR A 311 7.42 3.43 17.00
C THR A 311 6.20 2.89 16.28
N MET A 312 6.36 2.42 15.05
CA MET A 312 5.31 1.78 14.26
C MET A 312 4.84 0.46 14.89
N MET A 313 5.78 -0.43 15.23
CA MET A 313 5.43 -1.71 15.88
C MET A 313 4.74 -1.48 17.23
N LYS A 314 5.21 -0.48 17.99
CA LYS A 314 4.59 -0.11 19.25
C LYS A 314 3.15 0.38 19.06
N GLU A 315 2.91 1.29 18.13
CA GLU A 315 1.54 1.77 17.82
C GLU A 315 0.61 0.60 17.47
N MET A 316 1.09 -0.34 16.64
CA MET A 316 0.32 -1.52 16.26
C MET A 316 0.04 -2.44 17.45
N THR A 317 1.02 -2.65 18.32
CA THR A 317 0.90 -3.49 19.51
C THR A 317 -0.07 -2.90 20.51
N ASP A 318 0.07 -1.61 20.83
CA ASP A 318 -0.83 -0.87 21.74
C ASP A 318 -2.27 -0.90 21.24
N HIS A 319 -2.46 -0.69 19.92
CA HIS A 319 -3.80 -0.73 19.30
C HIS A 319 -4.47 -2.10 19.50
N TRP A 320 -3.79 -3.20 19.17
CA TRP A 320 -4.39 -4.53 19.30
C TRP A 320 -4.52 -4.97 20.75
N TYR A 321 -3.62 -4.53 21.63
CA TYR A 321 -3.76 -4.77 23.07
C TYR A 321 -5.05 -4.13 23.61
N LYS A 322 -5.33 -2.89 23.18
CA LYS A 322 -6.57 -2.20 23.53
C LYS A 322 -7.79 -2.95 22.99
N VAL A 323 -7.80 -3.30 21.69
CA VAL A 323 -8.93 -3.99 21.03
C VAL A 323 -9.28 -5.34 21.66
N TYR A 324 -8.30 -6.09 22.16
CA TYR A 324 -8.55 -7.40 22.76
C TYR A 324 -8.76 -7.38 24.28
N ASN A 325 -8.54 -6.24 24.92
CA ASN A 325 -8.69 -6.07 26.37
C ASN A 325 -9.98 -5.31 26.74
N GLU A 326 -10.64 -4.73 25.74
CA GLU A 326 -12.00 -4.17 25.82
C GLU A 326 -13.03 -5.26 25.50
#